data_e8df484ac09ac2f597d4eec3f7d265ab
#
_entry.id   e8df484ac09ac2f597d4eec3f7d265ab
#
_cell.length_a   1.000
_cell.length_b   1.000
_cell.length_c   1.000
_cell.angle_alpha   90.00
_cell.angle_beta   90.00
_cell.angle_gamma   90.00
#
_symmetry.space_group_name_H-M   'P 1'
#
loop_
_entity.id
_entity.type
_entity.pdbx_description
1 polymer ?
#
loop_
_entity_poly.entity_id
_entity_poly.type
_entity_poly.pdbx_seq_one_letter_code
_entity_poly.pdbx_strand_id
1 'polypeptide(L)'
;MRIPFLRDLLQSDSIYICNNITVNNLKPMASFLGKLGNPELGGLPLKEFKHRQALHKQAEINTMLDVPEFIHKAHNIYGYKHFINDVGGSLCELDAPDIFEILSANTIILYIKASAQNEDELIKRAITDPKPLYYRAAFLEEQLADYMQQYQLPYVAMINPDDFVRWIFPKLFYSRIPRYQAIADEYGYTITTKELYNVRNEKDFLDLIEIAVARKIS
;
A
#
# COMPACT_ATOMS: atom_id res chain seq x y z
N MET A 1 -8.20 6.67 23.16
CA MET A 1 -8.41 6.39 21.72
C MET A 1 -8.17 4.90 21.52
N ARG A 2 -9.19 4.12 21.22
CA ARG A 2 -9.01 2.71 20.85
C ARG A 2 -8.54 2.73 19.39
N ILE A 3 -7.43 2.10 19.11
CA ILE A 3 -6.97 1.84 17.76
C ILE A 3 -7.20 0.33 17.51
N PRO A 4 -8.43 -0.09 17.16
CA PRO A 4 -8.78 -1.50 16.97
C PRO A 4 -7.88 -2.15 15.92
N PHE A 5 -7.58 -1.39 14.86
CA PHE A 5 -6.74 -1.74 13.75
C PHE A 5 -5.35 -2.30 14.16
N LEU A 6 -4.66 -1.64 15.08
CA LEU A 6 -3.34 -2.09 15.53
C LEU A 6 -3.43 -3.43 16.28
N ARG A 7 -4.48 -3.62 17.05
CA ARG A 7 -4.70 -4.86 17.79
C ARG A 7 -5.00 -6.04 16.86
N ASP A 8 -5.81 -5.80 15.81
CA ASP A 8 -6.19 -6.84 14.86
C ASP A 8 -5.01 -7.25 13.95
N LEU A 9 -4.17 -6.28 13.54
CA LEU A 9 -2.93 -6.54 12.80
C LEU A 9 -1.92 -7.36 13.61
N LEU A 10 -1.92 -7.18 14.90
CA LEU A 10 -0.81 -7.62 15.74
C LEU A 10 -1.11 -8.85 16.55
N GLN A 11 -2.31 -9.37 16.59
CA GLN A 11 -2.72 -10.57 17.35
C GLN A 11 -1.60 -11.26 18.19
N SER A 12 -0.52 -10.52 18.42
CA SER A 12 0.61 -10.92 19.25
C SER A 12 0.68 -9.98 20.45
N ASP A 13 0.81 -10.55 21.64
CA ASP A 13 0.97 -9.83 22.91
C ASP A 13 2.26 -8.97 22.98
N SER A 14 2.97 -8.83 21.86
CA SER A 14 4.31 -8.21 21.80
C SER A 14 4.31 -6.73 21.46
N ILE A 15 3.17 -6.07 21.23
CA ILE A 15 3.14 -4.63 20.99
C ILE A 15 2.45 -3.89 22.13
N TYR A 16 3.26 -3.24 22.93
CA TYR A 16 2.82 -2.21 23.85
C TYR A 16 2.58 -0.92 23.08
N ILE A 17 1.30 -0.53 22.92
CA ILE A 17 0.95 0.80 22.44
C ILE A 17 1.10 1.75 23.63
N CYS A 18 2.24 2.40 23.75
CA CYS A 18 2.41 3.52 24.65
C CYS A 18 1.58 4.72 24.18
N ASN A 19 1.15 5.58 25.10
CA ASN A 19 0.31 6.75 24.83
C ASN A 19 0.88 7.76 23.80
N ASN A 20 2.13 7.59 23.38
CA ASN A 20 2.80 8.42 22.39
C ASN A 20 3.18 7.55 21.19
N ILE A 21 2.39 7.61 20.12
CA ILE A 21 2.76 7.01 18.83
C ILE A 21 3.76 7.96 18.18
N THR A 22 5.00 7.49 18.02
CA THR A 22 6.05 8.19 17.28
C THR A 22 6.44 7.37 16.05
N VAL A 23 7.06 8.01 15.06
CA VAL A 23 7.57 7.31 13.86
C VAL A 23 8.49 6.14 14.23
N ASN A 24 9.23 6.24 15.33
CA ASN A 24 10.11 5.18 15.83
C ASN A 24 9.34 3.96 16.36
N ASN A 25 8.12 4.15 16.89
CA ASN A 25 7.26 3.09 17.39
C ASN A 25 6.52 2.34 16.27
N LEU A 26 6.55 2.86 15.04
CA LEU A 26 5.93 2.22 13.87
C LEU A 26 6.83 1.19 13.18
N LYS A 27 8.13 1.12 13.52
CA LYS A 27 9.05 0.14 12.92
C LYS A 27 8.56 -1.31 12.99
N PRO A 28 8.04 -1.81 14.14
CA PRO A 28 7.51 -3.17 14.20
C PRO A 28 6.34 -3.40 13.24
N MET A 29 5.52 -2.39 12.99
CA MET A 29 4.41 -2.48 12.04
C MET A 29 4.89 -2.54 10.59
N ALA A 30 5.86 -1.71 10.22
CA ALA A 30 6.45 -1.73 8.88
C ALA A 30 7.10 -3.07 8.55
N SER A 31 7.54 -3.84 9.57
CA SER A 31 8.11 -5.17 9.40
C SER A 31 7.11 -6.32 9.56
N PHE A 32 5.84 -6.03 9.92
CA PHE A 32 4.84 -7.07 10.22
C PHE A 32 4.64 -8.06 9.06
N LEU A 33 4.56 -7.57 7.83
CA LEU A 33 4.38 -8.44 6.67
C LEU A 33 5.50 -9.47 6.53
N GLY A 34 6.73 -9.11 6.92
CA GLY A 34 7.89 -9.95 6.71
C GLY A 34 8.20 -10.20 5.23
N LYS A 35 9.18 -11.01 4.96
CA LYS A 35 9.55 -11.48 3.63
C LYS A 35 9.46 -13.00 3.58
N LEU A 36 9.02 -13.55 2.46
CA LEU A 36 8.94 -14.99 2.26
C LEU A 36 10.34 -15.59 2.08
N GLY A 37 10.63 -16.71 2.72
CA GLY A 37 11.87 -17.46 2.44
C GLY A 37 12.52 -18.09 3.66
N ASN A 38 13.84 -18.25 3.57
CA ASN A 38 14.66 -18.92 4.57
C ASN A 38 14.61 -18.22 5.94
N PRO A 39 14.15 -18.90 7.01
CA PRO A 39 14.09 -18.31 8.34
C PRO A 39 15.47 -17.90 8.91
N GLU A 40 16.54 -18.60 8.54
CA GLU A 40 17.91 -18.26 8.97
C GLU A 40 18.40 -16.92 8.37
N LEU A 41 17.79 -16.51 7.25
CA LEU A 41 18.03 -15.22 6.59
C LEU A 41 16.96 -14.18 6.93
N GLY A 42 16.15 -14.42 7.96
CA GLY A 42 15.07 -13.53 8.38
C GLY A 42 13.80 -13.65 7.56
N GLY A 43 13.67 -14.69 6.76
CA GLY A 43 12.45 -15.00 6.01
C GLY A 43 11.36 -15.65 6.86
N LEU A 44 10.14 -15.67 6.34
CA LEU A 44 9.02 -16.35 6.95
C LEU A 44 8.69 -17.65 6.19
N PRO A 45 8.32 -18.73 6.91
CA PRO A 45 7.72 -19.91 6.29
C PRO A 45 6.43 -19.52 5.53
N LEU A 46 6.14 -20.21 4.43
CA LEU A 46 5.02 -19.88 3.54
C LEU A 46 3.67 -19.74 4.27
N LYS A 47 3.38 -20.63 5.20
CA LYS A 47 2.12 -20.62 5.98
C LYS A 47 1.98 -19.35 6.80
N GLU A 48 3.03 -18.98 7.53
CA GLU A 48 3.07 -17.77 8.35
C GLU A 48 3.01 -16.52 7.46
N PHE A 49 3.76 -16.51 6.37
CA PHE A 49 3.73 -15.41 5.41
C PHE A 49 2.32 -15.17 4.85
N LYS A 50 1.64 -16.23 4.35
CA LYS A 50 0.26 -16.13 3.85
C LYS A 50 -0.72 -15.66 4.94
N HIS A 51 -0.55 -16.12 6.17
CA HIS A 51 -1.37 -15.66 7.30
C HIS A 51 -1.22 -14.15 7.55
N ARG A 52 0.00 -13.63 7.58
CA ARG A 52 0.26 -12.19 7.74
C ARG A 52 -0.26 -11.37 6.57
N GLN A 53 -0.18 -11.88 5.35
CA GLN A 53 -0.78 -11.23 4.17
C GLN A 53 -2.30 -11.08 4.33
N ALA A 54 -2.98 -12.12 4.82
CA ALA A 54 -4.43 -12.08 5.04
C ALA A 54 -4.82 -11.08 6.15
N LEU A 55 -4.08 -11.06 7.26
CA LEU A 55 -4.29 -10.09 8.35
C LEU A 55 -4.06 -8.65 7.88
N HIS A 56 -3.01 -8.42 7.09
CA HIS A 56 -2.74 -7.10 6.51
C HIS A 56 -3.87 -6.64 5.60
N LYS A 57 -4.34 -7.52 4.70
CA LYS A 57 -5.48 -7.23 3.83
C LYS A 57 -6.69 -6.77 4.65
N GLN A 58 -7.08 -7.55 5.66
CA GLN A 58 -8.23 -7.22 6.48
C GLN A 58 -8.05 -5.89 7.23
N ALA A 59 -6.86 -5.64 7.72
CA ALA A 59 -6.55 -4.41 8.43
C ALA A 59 -6.59 -3.18 7.50
N GLU A 60 -6.09 -3.27 6.28
CA GLU A 60 -6.20 -2.18 5.29
C GLU A 60 -7.66 -1.92 4.91
N ILE A 61 -8.46 -2.98 4.69
CA ILE A 61 -9.90 -2.86 4.44
C ILE A 61 -10.59 -2.10 5.59
N ASN A 62 -10.37 -2.54 6.83
CA ASN A 62 -10.99 -1.91 7.99
C ASN A 62 -10.58 -0.43 8.13
N THR A 63 -9.31 -0.11 7.85
CA THR A 63 -8.83 1.27 7.90
C THR A 63 -9.50 2.16 6.85
N MET A 64 -9.72 1.64 5.65
CA MET A 64 -10.40 2.41 4.60
C MET A 64 -11.87 2.65 4.95
N LEU A 65 -12.54 1.69 5.58
CA LEU A 65 -13.92 1.85 6.07
C LEU A 65 -14.02 2.89 7.19
N ASP A 66 -12.94 3.12 7.95
CA ASP A 66 -12.89 4.12 9.03
C ASP A 66 -12.58 5.55 8.53
N VAL A 67 -12.22 5.75 7.25
CA VAL A 67 -11.86 7.06 6.69
C VAL A 67 -12.94 8.12 6.89
N PRO A 68 -14.24 7.86 6.65
CA PRO A 68 -15.30 8.86 6.90
C PRO A 68 -15.31 9.34 8.35
N GLU A 69 -15.08 8.45 9.31
CA GLU A 69 -15.02 8.81 10.73
C GLU A 69 -13.77 9.65 11.06
N PHE A 70 -12.64 9.38 10.41
CA PHE A 70 -11.45 10.22 10.55
C PHE A 70 -11.65 11.61 9.98
N ILE A 71 -12.32 11.74 8.84
CA ILE A 71 -12.69 13.03 8.25
C ILE A 71 -13.61 13.82 9.19
N HIS A 72 -14.66 13.16 9.73
CA HIS A 72 -15.57 13.75 10.70
C HIS A 72 -14.81 14.28 11.92
N LYS A 73 -13.92 13.50 12.51
CA LYS A 73 -13.10 13.91 13.65
C LYS A 73 -12.13 15.03 13.31
N ALA A 74 -11.47 14.97 12.16
CA ALA A 74 -10.56 16.00 11.70
C ALA A 74 -11.28 17.35 11.60
N HIS A 75 -12.48 17.37 11.06
CA HIS A 75 -13.28 18.59 10.92
C HIS A 75 -13.86 19.05 12.25
N ASN A 76 -14.59 18.19 12.98
CA ASN A 76 -15.41 18.61 14.12
C ASN A 76 -14.64 18.75 15.44
N ILE A 77 -13.54 17.98 15.59
CA ILE A 77 -12.74 18.04 16.83
C ILE A 77 -11.56 18.99 16.68
N TYR A 78 -10.88 18.93 15.52
CA TYR A 78 -9.65 19.66 15.29
C TYR A 78 -9.80 20.91 14.43
N GLY A 79 -10.97 21.10 13.79
CA GLY A 79 -11.25 22.25 12.92
C GLY A 79 -10.43 22.30 11.64
N TYR A 80 -9.88 21.16 11.20
CA TYR A 80 -9.13 21.08 9.95
C TYR A 80 -10.06 21.22 8.74
N LYS A 81 -9.67 22.07 7.79
CA LYS A 81 -10.45 22.30 6.57
C LYS A 81 -10.23 21.19 5.54
N HIS A 82 -9.07 20.55 5.56
CA HIS A 82 -8.66 19.53 4.61
C HIS A 82 -8.14 18.31 5.36
N PHE A 83 -8.44 17.15 4.82
CA PHE A 83 -7.95 15.86 5.29
C PHE A 83 -7.31 15.12 4.11
N ILE A 84 -6.07 14.69 4.26
CA ILE A 84 -5.36 13.90 3.27
C ILE A 84 -5.23 12.47 3.80
N ASN A 85 -5.78 11.52 3.06
CA ASN A 85 -5.58 10.10 3.31
C ASN A 85 -4.49 9.58 2.37
N ASP A 86 -3.27 9.45 2.88
CA ASP A 86 -2.15 8.86 2.12
C ASP A 86 -2.26 7.34 2.19
N VAL A 87 -2.61 6.72 1.08
CA VAL A 87 -2.87 5.29 1.00
C VAL A 87 -1.69 4.56 0.38
N GLY A 88 -1.30 3.45 1.00
CA GLY A 88 -0.23 2.60 0.49
C GLY A 88 -0.54 1.99 -0.88
N GLY A 89 0.53 1.63 -1.61
CA GLY A 89 0.43 1.02 -2.93
C GLY A 89 -0.28 -0.34 -2.98
N SER A 90 -0.68 -0.91 -1.85
CA SER A 90 -1.46 -2.15 -1.76
C SER A 90 -2.96 -1.97 -1.94
N LEU A 91 -3.50 -0.76 -1.90
CA LEU A 91 -4.93 -0.52 -2.01
C LEU A 91 -5.56 -1.18 -3.24
N CYS A 92 -4.89 -1.11 -4.40
CA CYS A 92 -5.37 -1.73 -5.63
C CYS A 92 -5.37 -3.28 -5.62
N GLU A 93 -4.80 -3.88 -4.58
CA GLU A 93 -4.68 -5.33 -4.40
C GLU A 93 -5.74 -5.91 -3.44
N LEU A 94 -6.59 -5.07 -2.84
CA LEU A 94 -7.51 -5.52 -1.79
C LEU A 94 -8.70 -6.31 -2.33
N ASP A 95 -9.03 -6.16 -3.62
CA ASP A 95 -10.19 -6.79 -4.27
C ASP A 95 -11.50 -6.58 -3.45
N ALA A 96 -11.73 -5.34 -2.99
CA ALA A 96 -12.86 -4.94 -2.16
C ALA A 96 -13.51 -3.68 -2.76
N PRO A 97 -14.43 -3.82 -3.73
CA PRO A 97 -15.04 -2.69 -4.42
C PRO A 97 -15.78 -1.72 -3.49
N ASP A 98 -16.44 -2.24 -2.45
CA ASP A 98 -17.19 -1.44 -1.48
C ASP A 98 -16.33 -0.32 -0.83
N ILE A 99 -15.01 -0.55 -0.71
CA ILE A 99 -14.09 0.47 -0.20
C ILE A 99 -14.05 1.68 -1.11
N PHE A 100 -13.97 1.46 -2.43
CA PHE A 100 -13.87 2.55 -3.40
C PHE A 100 -15.17 3.34 -3.49
N GLU A 101 -16.31 2.69 -3.33
CA GLU A 101 -17.61 3.36 -3.22
C GLU A 101 -17.65 4.29 -1.99
N ILE A 102 -17.22 3.79 -0.83
CA ILE A 102 -17.17 4.58 0.40
C ILE A 102 -16.15 5.72 0.29
N LEU A 103 -14.96 5.45 -0.24
CA LEU A 103 -13.93 6.47 -0.40
C LEU A 103 -14.37 7.55 -1.38
N SER A 104 -14.92 7.19 -2.54
CA SER A 104 -15.37 8.16 -3.56
C SER A 104 -16.56 9.00 -3.09
N ALA A 105 -17.42 8.47 -2.21
CA ALA A 105 -18.51 9.22 -1.61
C ALA A 105 -18.03 10.26 -0.57
N ASN A 106 -16.84 10.10 0.00
CA ASN A 106 -16.34 10.93 1.10
C ASN A 106 -15.04 11.69 0.78
N THR A 107 -14.34 11.32 -0.29
CA THR A 107 -13.04 11.89 -0.67
C THR A 107 -12.92 12.05 -2.18
N ILE A 108 -11.92 12.82 -2.61
CA ILE A 108 -11.47 12.86 -4.02
C ILE A 108 -10.29 11.90 -4.13
N ILE A 109 -10.49 10.78 -4.83
CA ILE A 109 -9.42 9.79 -5.05
C ILE A 109 -8.50 10.30 -6.15
N LEU A 110 -7.20 10.42 -5.86
CA LEU A 110 -6.19 10.84 -6.81
C LEU A 110 -5.17 9.72 -7.05
N TYR A 111 -5.08 9.28 -8.29
CA TYR A 111 -3.97 8.46 -8.75
C TYR A 111 -2.82 9.34 -9.24
N ILE A 112 -1.67 9.26 -8.59
CA ILE A 112 -0.46 9.97 -9.00
C ILE A 112 0.32 9.07 -9.97
N LYS A 113 0.13 9.31 -11.27
CA LYS A 113 0.80 8.55 -12.32
C LYS A 113 2.27 8.94 -12.44
N ALA A 114 3.15 7.98 -12.21
CA ALA A 114 4.59 8.18 -12.35
C ALA A 114 4.98 8.40 -13.83
N SER A 115 6.05 9.16 -14.06
CA SER A 115 6.75 9.17 -15.35
C SER A 115 7.64 7.92 -15.46
N ALA A 116 8.04 7.54 -16.68
CA ALA A 116 8.95 6.42 -16.89
C ALA A 116 10.25 6.55 -16.05
N GLN A 117 10.79 7.77 -15.94
CA GLN A 117 11.97 8.02 -15.11
C GLN A 117 11.68 7.76 -13.62
N ASN A 118 10.53 8.17 -13.12
CA ASN A 118 10.15 7.92 -11.73
C ASN A 118 9.88 6.43 -11.46
N GLU A 119 9.34 5.71 -12.44
CA GLU A 119 9.15 4.24 -12.37
C GLU A 119 10.48 3.52 -12.21
N ASP A 120 11.47 3.87 -13.05
CA ASP A 120 12.83 3.32 -12.97
C ASP A 120 13.47 3.60 -11.61
N GLU A 121 13.33 4.82 -11.08
CA GLU A 121 13.85 5.19 -9.76
C GLU A 121 13.17 4.39 -8.63
N LEU A 122 11.86 4.18 -8.70
CA LEU A 122 11.12 3.38 -7.72
C LEU A 122 11.57 1.91 -7.73
N ILE A 123 11.73 1.33 -8.92
CA ILE A 123 12.23 -0.04 -9.08
C ILE A 123 13.66 -0.14 -8.54
N LYS A 124 14.55 0.79 -8.91
CA LYS A 124 15.93 0.81 -8.44
C LYS A 124 16.03 0.92 -6.92
N ARG A 125 15.20 1.75 -6.30
CA ARG A 125 15.12 1.86 -4.82
C ARG A 125 14.70 0.55 -4.17
N ALA A 126 13.68 -0.12 -4.70
CA ALA A 126 13.21 -1.39 -4.15
C ALA A 126 14.22 -2.53 -4.32
N ILE A 127 15.02 -2.52 -5.41
CA ILE A 127 16.12 -3.47 -5.61
C ILE A 127 17.25 -3.20 -4.61
N THR A 128 17.56 -1.92 -4.35
CA THR A 128 18.65 -1.53 -3.43
C THR A 128 18.29 -1.81 -1.97
N ASP A 129 17.04 -1.52 -1.58
CA ASP A 129 16.54 -1.69 -0.20
C ASP A 129 15.20 -2.48 -0.24
N PRO A 130 15.28 -3.83 -0.39
CA PRO A 130 14.09 -4.67 -0.50
C PRO A 130 13.31 -4.69 0.82
N LYS A 131 12.05 -4.21 0.76
CA LYS A 131 11.15 -4.12 1.91
C LYS A 131 10.05 -5.19 1.83
N PRO A 132 9.45 -5.58 2.97
CA PRO A 132 8.25 -6.39 2.97
C PRO A 132 7.16 -5.79 2.07
N LEU A 133 6.48 -6.63 1.31
CA LEU A 133 5.45 -6.25 0.35
C LEU A 133 4.17 -7.05 0.59
N TYR A 134 3.05 -6.42 0.30
CA TYR A 134 1.77 -7.12 0.20
C TYR A 134 1.56 -7.63 -1.22
N TYR A 135 1.01 -8.84 -1.34
CA TYR A 135 0.68 -9.49 -2.61
C TYR A 135 -0.72 -10.07 -2.57
N ARG A 136 -1.45 -9.99 -3.68
CA ARG A 136 -2.65 -10.81 -3.85
C ARG A 136 -2.28 -12.30 -3.88
N ALA A 137 -3.14 -13.14 -3.33
CA ALA A 137 -2.85 -14.58 -3.22
C ALA A 137 -2.54 -15.21 -4.59
N ALA A 138 -3.36 -14.97 -5.61
CA ALA A 138 -3.16 -15.52 -6.94
C ALA A 138 -1.84 -15.06 -7.60
N PHE A 139 -1.51 -13.75 -7.47
CA PHE A 139 -0.24 -13.23 -7.96
C PHE A 139 0.97 -13.85 -7.25
N LEU A 140 0.89 -13.96 -5.93
CA LEU A 140 1.97 -14.58 -5.15
C LEU A 140 2.16 -16.06 -5.54
N GLU A 141 1.09 -16.81 -5.70
CA GLU A 141 1.16 -18.25 -6.04
C GLU A 141 1.80 -18.47 -7.39
N GLU A 142 1.39 -17.71 -8.42
CA GLU A 142 1.97 -17.76 -9.75
C GLU A 142 3.47 -17.38 -9.71
N GLN A 143 3.80 -16.22 -9.14
CA GLN A 143 5.18 -15.73 -9.15
C GLN A 143 6.11 -16.57 -8.27
N LEU A 144 5.61 -17.16 -7.19
CA LEU A 144 6.39 -18.07 -6.36
C LEU A 144 6.73 -19.35 -7.12
N ALA A 145 5.77 -19.93 -7.86
CA ALA A 145 6.01 -21.11 -8.69
C ALA A 145 7.07 -20.81 -9.76
N ASP A 146 6.93 -19.68 -10.46
CA ASP A 146 7.91 -19.24 -11.47
C ASP A 146 9.32 -19.05 -10.89
N TYR A 147 9.42 -18.39 -9.73
CA TYR A 147 10.71 -18.17 -9.06
C TYR A 147 11.37 -19.50 -8.67
N MET A 148 10.61 -20.39 -8.02
CA MET A 148 11.12 -21.68 -7.61
C MET A 148 11.56 -22.55 -8.79
N GLN A 149 10.81 -22.52 -9.89
CA GLN A 149 11.17 -23.21 -11.13
C GLN A 149 12.43 -22.62 -11.76
N GLN A 150 12.50 -21.30 -11.89
CA GLN A 150 13.64 -20.60 -12.51
C GLN A 150 14.96 -20.88 -11.77
N TYR A 151 14.92 -20.90 -10.44
CA TYR A 151 16.10 -21.10 -9.60
C TYR A 151 16.27 -22.56 -9.13
N GLN A 152 15.43 -23.48 -9.63
CA GLN A 152 15.45 -24.90 -9.29
C GLN A 152 15.40 -25.17 -7.80
N LEU A 153 14.59 -24.41 -7.05
CA LEU A 153 14.45 -24.51 -5.62
C LEU A 153 13.36 -25.54 -5.25
N PRO A 154 13.67 -26.65 -4.57
CA PRO A 154 12.69 -27.65 -4.19
C PRO A 154 11.79 -27.20 -3.02
N TYR A 155 12.22 -26.24 -2.20
CA TYR A 155 11.50 -25.81 -1.01
C TYR A 155 11.58 -24.29 -0.84
N VAL A 156 10.47 -23.68 -0.36
CA VAL A 156 10.39 -22.24 -0.05
C VAL A 156 11.44 -21.80 0.98
N ALA A 157 11.80 -22.69 1.92
CA ALA A 157 12.83 -22.43 2.92
C ALA A 157 14.25 -22.23 2.33
N MET A 158 14.45 -22.49 1.04
CA MET A 158 15.71 -22.21 0.34
C MET A 158 15.76 -20.85 -0.33
N ILE A 159 14.63 -20.14 -0.37
CA ILE A 159 14.54 -18.80 -0.95
C ILE A 159 15.30 -17.80 -0.08
N ASN A 160 16.22 -17.03 -0.68
CA ASN A 160 16.71 -15.81 -0.04
C ASN A 160 15.61 -14.76 -0.06
N PRO A 161 15.16 -14.26 1.12
CA PRO A 161 14.00 -13.36 1.18
C PRO A 161 14.19 -12.05 0.41
N ASP A 162 15.40 -11.49 0.44
CA ASP A 162 15.71 -10.24 -0.23
C ASP A 162 15.79 -10.41 -1.75
N ASP A 163 16.36 -11.53 -2.21
CA ASP A 163 16.47 -11.81 -3.64
C ASP A 163 15.10 -12.08 -4.27
N PHE A 164 14.21 -12.76 -3.52
CA PHE A 164 12.82 -12.92 -3.95
C PHE A 164 12.11 -11.57 -4.09
N VAL A 165 12.27 -10.66 -3.13
CA VAL A 165 11.67 -9.32 -3.20
C VAL A 165 12.24 -8.54 -4.39
N ARG A 166 13.55 -8.58 -4.62
CA ARG A 166 14.19 -7.92 -5.78
C ARG A 166 13.65 -8.43 -7.11
N TRP A 167 13.45 -9.73 -7.21
CA TRP A 167 12.96 -10.38 -8.43
C TRP A 167 11.49 -10.10 -8.70
N ILE A 168 10.65 -10.14 -7.64
CA ILE A 168 9.20 -10.01 -7.79
C ILE A 168 8.73 -8.56 -7.88
N PHE A 169 9.47 -7.60 -7.30
CA PHE A 169 9.03 -6.22 -7.20
C PHE A 169 8.72 -5.57 -8.55
N PRO A 170 9.56 -5.65 -9.58
CA PRO A 170 9.24 -5.06 -10.88
C PRO A 170 7.95 -5.64 -11.47
N LYS A 171 7.74 -6.94 -11.34
CA LYS A 171 6.53 -7.61 -11.83
C LYS A 171 5.28 -7.12 -11.07
N LEU A 172 5.37 -7.02 -9.74
CA LEU A 172 4.30 -6.46 -8.90
C LEU A 172 4.01 -5.02 -9.28
N PHE A 173 5.03 -4.20 -9.43
CA PHE A 173 4.92 -2.78 -9.77
C PHE A 173 4.15 -2.60 -11.08
N TYR A 174 4.56 -3.26 -12.14
CA TYR A 174 3.88 -3.17 -13.44
C TYR A 174 2.48 -3.79 -13.44
N SER A 175 2.23 -4.83 -12.64
CA SER A 175 0.90 -5.42 -12.51
C SER A 175 -0.12 -4.49 -11.83
N ARG A 176 0.36 -3.54 -11.02
CA ARG A 176 -0.47 -2.57 -10.29
C ARG A 176 -0.89 -1.37 -11.13
N ILE A 177 -0.07 -0.94 -12.10
CA ILE A 177 -0.34 0.26 -12.91
C ILE A 177 -1.74 0.24 -13.54
N PRO A 178 -2.16 -0.81 -14.29
CA PRO A 178 -3.50 -0.86 -14.86
C PRO A 178 -4.61 -0.88 -13.80
N ARG A 179 -4.35 -1.41 -12.60
CA ARG A 179 -5.31 -1.42 -11.50
C ARG A 179 -5.51 -0.04 -10.90
N TYR A 180 -4.43 0.72 -10.70
CA TYR A 180 -4.55 2.12 -10.27
C TYR A 180 -5.30 2.96 -11.31
N GLN A 181 -5.01 2.75 -12.60
CA GLN A 181 -5.69 3.46 -13.65
C GLN A 181 -7.20 3.13 -13.64
N ALA A 182 -7.58 1.86 -13.52
CA ALA A 182 -8.98 1.45 -13.44
C ALA A 182 -9.72 2.09 -12.25
N ILE A 183 -9.08 2.13 -11.07
CA ILE A 183 -9.65 2.80 -9.89
C ILE A 183 -9.84 4.30 -10.15
N ALA A 184 -8.87 4.97 -10.77
CA ALA A 184 -8.97 6.38 -11.09
C ALA A 184 -10.04 6.66 -12.16
N ASP A 185 -10.16 5.80 -13.15
CA ASP A 185 -11.15 5.93 -14.23
C ASP A 185 -12.58 5.75 -13.70
N GLU A 186 -12.78 4.85 -12.75
CA GLU A 186 -14.10 4.57 -12.18
C GLU A 186 -14.45 5.51 -11.02
N TYR A 187 -13.57 5.63 -10.02
CA TYR A 187 -13.86 6.26 -8.73
C TYR A 187 -13.14 7.58 -8.47
N GLY A 188 -12.17 7.97 -9.29
CA GLY A 188 -11.31 9.11 -8.99
C GLY A 188 -10.76 9.82 -10.21
N TYR A 189 -9.58 10.38 -10.05
CA TYR A 189 -8.93 11.21 -11.05
C TYR A 189 -7.44 10.88 -11.15
N THR A 190 -6.86 11.12 -12.33
CA THR A 190 -5.42 10.93 -12.56
C THR A 190 -4.71 12.28 -12.62
N ILE A 191 -3.64 12.42 -11.83
CA ILE A 191 -2.65 13.48 -11.97
C ILE A 191 -1.28 12.84 -12.22
N THR A 192 -0.34 13.60 -12.77
CA THR A 192 1.00 13.11 -13.03
C THR A 192 2.00 13.59 -11.97
N THR A 193 3.08 12.85 -11.77
CA THR A 193 4.18 13.31 -10.92
C THR A 193 4.76 14.64 -11.39
N LYS A 194 4.74 14.92 -12.70
CA LYS A 194 5.19 16.19 -13.27
C LYS A 194 4.28 17.36 -12.87
N GLU A 195 2.97 17.17 -12.87
CA GLU A 195 2.01 18.17 -12.41
C GLU A 195 2.17 18.42 -10.92
N LEU A 196 2.24 17.35 -10.13
CA LEU A 196 2.43 17.44 -8.68
C LEU A 196 3.76 18.12 -8.30
N TYR A 197 4.82 17.94 -9.08
CA TYR A 197 6.12 18.56 -8.82
C TYR A 197 6.07 20.11 -8.87
N ASN A 198 5.11 20.68 -9.57
CA ASN A 198 4.92 22.14 -9.66
C ASN A 198 4.12 22.73 -8.49
N VAL A 199 3.49 21.90 -7.66
CA VAL A 199 2.74 22.31 -6.48
C VAL A 199 3.69 22.84 -5.41
N ARG A 200 3.44 24.06 -4.90
CA ARG A 200 4.26 24.72 -3.89
C ARG A 200 3.51 25.00 -2.58
N ASN A 201 2.21 25.04 -2.64
CA ASN A 201 1.34 25.37 -1.52
C ASN A 201 -0.03 24.71 -1.67
N GLU A 202 -0.89 24.89 -0.66
CA GLU A 202 -2.24 24.35 -0.61
C GLU A 202 -3.10 24.78 -1.81
N LYS A 203 -3.02 26.07 -2.21
CA LYS A 203 -3.80 26.59 -3.32
C LYS A 203 -3.42 25.92 -4.64
N ASP A 204 -2.13 25.80 -4.93
CA ASP A 204 -1.65 25.13 -6.14
C ASP A 204 -2.15 23.70 -6.21
N PHE A 205 -2.23 23.02 -5.04
CA PHE A 205 -2.75 21.65 -4.98
C PHE A 205 -4.26 21.58 -5.26
N LEU A 206 -5.03 22.50 -4.69
CA LEU A 206 -6.46 22.59 -4.95
C LEU A 206 -6.75 22.93 -6.41
N ASP A 207 -6.03 23.88 -6.99
CA ASP A 207 -6.13 24.24 -8.41
C ASP A 207 -5.81 23.01 -9.31
N LEU A 208 -4.81 22.21 -8.95
CA LEU A 208 -4.49 20.98 -9.66
C LEU A 208 -5.63 19.95 -9.59
N ILE A 209 -6.27 19.80 -8.43
CA ILE A 209 -7.44 18.92 -8.27
C ILE A 209 -8.58 19.40 -9.16
N GLU A 210 -8.89 20.69 -9.17
CA GLU A 210 -9.96 21.26 -10.01
C GLU A 210 -9.71 20.98 -11.50
N ILE A 211 -8.47 21.14 -11.96
CA ILE A 211 -8.08 20.82 -13.33
C ILE A 211 -8.28 19.32 -13.63
N ALA A 212 -7.89 18.44 -12.70
CA ALA A 212 -8.04 17.00 -12.89
C ALA A 212 -9.53 16.58 -12.95
N VAL A 213 -10.37 17.19 -12.13
CA VAL A 213 -11.83 16.99 -12.14
C VAL A 213 -12.43 17.47 -13.47
N ALA A 214 -12.10 18.70 -13.91
CA ALA A 214 -12.62 19.26 -15.15
C ALA A 214 -12.22 18.39 -16.38
N ARG A 215 -11.01 17.85 -16.38
CA ARG A 215 -10.50 16.99 -17.47
C ARG A 215 -11.29 15.69 -17.61
N LYS A 216 -11.86 15.15 -16.52
CA LYS A 216 -12.65 13.91 -16.57
C LYS A 216 -14.08 14.13 -17.04
N ILE A 217 -14.61 15.36 -16.87
CA ILE A 217 -15.99 15.72 -17.25
C ILE A 217 -16.09 16.13 -18.73
N SER A 218 -14.96 16.52 -19.32
CA SER A 218 -14.86 16.93 -20.74
C SER A 218 -14.83 15.73 -21.66
#